data_637dfaf21a88a0725ec8486860b57a67
#
_entry.id   637dfaf21a88a0725ec8486860b57a67
#
_cell.length_a   1.000
_cell.length_b   1.000
_cell.length_c   1.000
_cell.angle_alpha   90.00
_cell.angle_beta   90.00
_cell.angle_gamma   90.00
#
_symmetry.space_group_name_H-M   'P 1'
#
loop_
_entity.id
_entity.type
_entity.pdbx_description
1 polymer ?
#
loop_
_entity_poly.entity_id
_entity_poly.type
_entity_poly.pdbx_seq_one_letter_code
_entity_poly.pdbx_strand_id
1 'polypeptide(L)'
;METQQSANLQKAIEIVDEVKALNEQVRAKTPSVDVRANITYYSNGTVYLSLFVFVGTELMESIFNYNFNEATTKDFEQFREHIMNDIYGKSAKEILLYFKMKQLEKLEAELAENGE
;
A
#
# COMPACT_ATOMS: atom_id res chain seq x y z
N MET A 1 -7.55 -25.56 -17.81
CA MET A 1 -6.24 -25.63 -17.12
C MET A 1 -5.85 -24.23 -16.65
N GLU A 2 -5.65 -24.06 -15.36
CA GLU A 2 -5.21 -22.76 -14.85
C GLU A 2 -3.77 -22.51 -15.21
N THR A 3 -3.49 -21.29 -15.67
CA THR A 3 -2.13 -20.84 -15.90
C THR A 3 -1.60 -20.21 -14.62
N GLN A 4 -0.29 -20.05 -14.52
CA GLN A 4 0.33 -19.33 -13.38
C GLN A 4 -0.25 -17.92 -13.25
N GLN A 5 -0.54 -17.29 -14.36
CA GLN A 5 -1.20 -15.98 -14.43
C GLN A 5 -2.57 -15.96 -13.77
N SER A 6 -3.41 -16.94 -14.06
CA SER A 6 -4.75 -17.04 -13.46
C SER A 6 -4.67 -17.23 -11.95
N ALA A 7 -3.72 -18.04 -11.49
CA ALA A 7 -3.47 -18.23 -10.08
C ALA A 7 -2.98 -16.95 -9.40
N ASN A 8 -2.10 -16.21 -10.04
CA ASN A 8 -1.59 -14.94 -9.51
C ASN A 8 -2.69 -13.88 -9.46
N LEU A 9 -3.54 -13.82 -10.50
CA LEU A 9 -4.68 -12.89 -10.50
C LEU A 9 -5.65 -13.21 -9.38
N GLN A 10 -5.92 -14.47 -9.12
CA GLN A 10 -6.80 -14.90 -8.04
C GLN A 10 -6.24 -14.48 -6.67
N LYS A 11 -4.94 -14.63 -6.45
CA LYS A 11 -4.29 -14.17 -5.23
C LYS A 11 -4.38 -12.66 -5.07
N ALA A 12 -4.20 -11.91 -6.15
CA ALA A 12 -4.33 -10.46 -6.13
C ALA A 12 -5.74 -10.03 -5.73
N ILE A 13 -6.76 -10.70 -6.26
CA ILE A 13 -8.15 -10.43 -5.92
C ILE A 13 -8.41 -10.70 -4.43
N GLU A 14 -7.89 -11.79 -3.91
CA GLU A 14 -8.00 -12.11 -2.49
C GLU A 14 -7.38 -11.04 -1.60
N ILE A 15 -6.21 -10.54 -1.99
CA ILE A 15 -5.52 -9.46 -1.26
C ILE A 15 -6.33 -8.17 -1.33
N VAL A 16 -6.92 -7.84 -2.47
CA VAL A 16 -7.78 -6.66 -2.61
C VAL A 16 -8.96 -6.74 -1.63
N ASP A 17 -9.58 -7.90 -1.51
CA ASP A 17 -10.69 -8.11 -0.58
C ASP A 17 -10.23 -7.93 0.88
N GLU A 18 -9.05 -8.42 1.23
CA GLU A 18 -8.48 -8.22 2.56
C GLU A 18 -8.14 -6.75 2.83
N VAL A 19 -7.65 -6.03 1.82
CA VAL A 19 -7.37 -4.59 1.94
C VAL A 19 -8.66 -3.81 2.16
N LYS A 20 -9.75 -4.19 1.48
CA LYS A 20 -11.06 -3.57 1.70
C LYS A 20 -11.53 -3.74 3.15
N ALA A 21 -11.40 -4.93 3.70
CA ALA A 21 -11.76 -5.20 5.09
C ALA A 21 -10.88 -4.39 6.05
N LEU A 22 -9.58 -4.31 5.78
CA LEU A 22 -8.66 -3.51 6.57
C LEU A 22 -9.02 -2.03 6.51
N ASN A 23 -9.38 -1.53 5.32
CA ASN A 23 -9.79 -0.14 5.13
C ASN A 23 -11.04 0.19 5.95
N GLU A 24 -12.01 -0.71 6.03
CA GLU A 24 -13.20 -0.52 6.85
C GLU A 24 -12.84 -0.34 8.32
N GLN A 25 -11.89 -1.12 8.82
CA GLN A 25 -11.42 -1.01 10.20
C GLN A 25 -10.72 0.32 10.45
N VAL A 26 -9.87 0.75 9.53
CA VAL A 26 -9.14 2.03 9.62
C VAL A 26 -10.11 3.19 9.58
N ARG A 27 -11.05 3.19 8.64
CA ARG A 27 -12.02 4.27 8.46
C ARG A 27 -13.04 4.36 9.60
N ALA A 28 -13.32 3.26 10.26
CA ALA A 28 -14.19 3.28 11.44
C ALA A 28 -13.61 4.17 12.55
N LYS A 29 -12.28 4.23 12.63
CA LYS A 29 -11.59 5.06 13.62
C LYS A 29 -11.15 6.41 13.06
N THR A 30 -10.78 6.46 11.79
CA THR A 30 -10.28 7.67 11.14
C THR A 30 -10.91 7.79 9.74
N PRO A 31 -12.12 8.40 9.65
CA PRO A 31 -12.90 8.40 8.40
C PRO A 31 -12.23 9.06 7.20
N SER A 32 -11.26 9.95 7.40
CA SER A 32 -10.57 10.62 6.31
C SER A 32 -9.40 9.82 5.74
N VAL A 33 -9.08 8.67 6.30
CA VAL A 33 -8.01 7.81 5.81
C VAL A 33 -8.58 6.70 4.94
N ASP A 34 -8.00 6.51 3.78
CA ASP A 34 -8.35 5.46 2.84
C ASP A 34 -7.14 4.60 2.53
N VAL A 35 -7.28 3.30 2.70
CA VAL A 35 -6.29 2.31 2.27
C VAL A 35 -6.86 1.62 1.05
N ARG A 36 -6.15 1.68 -0.06
CA ARG A 36 -6.65 1.16 -1.35
C ARG A 36 -5.69 0.20 -2.00
N ALA A 37 -6.25 -0.71 -2.79
CA ALA A 37 -5.49 -1.62 -3.63
C ALA A 37 -6.03 -1.55 -5.05
N ASN A 38 -5.12 -1.56 -6.03
CA ASN A 38 -5.47 -1.61 -7.45
C ASN A 38 -4.73 -2.76 -8.11
N ILE A 39 -5.43 -3.44 -9.02
CA ILE A 39 -4.83 -4.48 -9.84
C ILE A 39 -4.67 -3.93 -11.26
N THR A 40 -3.47 -4.04 -11.81
CA THR A 40 -3.19 -3.69 -13.20
C THR A 40 -2.81 -4.96 -13.95
N TYR A 41 -3.52 -5.22 -15.04
CA TYR A 41 -3.31 -6.38 -15.88
C TYR A 41 -2.79 -5.93 -17.25
N TYR A 42 -1.58 -6.31 -17.58
CA TYR A 42 -0.95 -5.93 -18.84
C TYR A 42 -1.22 -6.97 -19.92
N SER A 43 -1.16 -6.52 -21.18
CA SER A 43 -1.40 -7.39 -22.34
C SER A 43 -0.42 -8.54 -22.47
N ASN A 44 0.77 -8.41 -21.88
CA ASN A 44 1.76 -9.51 -21.83
C ASN A 44 1.44 -10.52 -20.73
N GLY A 45 0.35 -10.31 -20.00
CA GLY A 45 -0.10 -11.19 -18.93
C GLY A 45 0.48 -10.92 -17.55
N THR A 46 1.28 -9.89 -17.41
CA THR A 46 1.82 -9.50 -16.11
C THR A 46 0.73 -8.89 -15.26
N VAL A 47 0.67 -9.28 -14.00
CA VAL A 47 -0.30 -8.77 -13.02
C VAL A 47 0.48 -7.99 -11.96
N TYR A 48 0.11 -6.72 -11.76
CA TYR A 48 0.66 -5.87 -10.70
C TYR A 48 -0.41 -5.54 -9.68
N LEU A 49 -0.05 -5.60 -8.42
CA LEU A 49 -0.87 -5.10 -7.32
C LEU A 49 -0.21 -3.86 -6.74
N SER A 50 -0.95 -2.77 -6.69
CA SER A 50 -0.48 -1.52 -6.10
C SER A 50 -1.27 -1.22 -4.85
N LEU A 51 -0.58 -0.83 -3.77
CA LEU A 51 -1.18 -0.53 -2.47
C LEU A 51 -0.90 0.93 -2.11
N PHE A 52 -1.95 1.64 -1.68
CA PHE A 52 -1.90 3.09 -1.44
C PHE A 52 -2.55 3.46 -0.12
N VAL A 53 -2.03 4.50 0.51
CA VAL A 53 -2.66 5.14 1.67
C VAL A 53 -2.95 6.58 1.31
N PHE A 54 -4.21 7.01 1.48
CA PHE A 54 -4.65 8.38 1.25
C PHE A 54 -5.12 9.00 2.56
N VAL A 55 -4.86 10.28 2.73
CA VAL A 55 -5.47 11.10 3.78
C VAL A 55 -6.23 12.21 3.07
N GLY A 56 -7.56 12.19 3.17
CA GLY A 56 -8.42 13.04 2.35
C GLY A 56 -8.25 12.70 0.89
N THR A 57 -7.84 13.67 0.08
CA THR A 57 -7.55 13.48 -1.34
C THR A 57 -6.06 13.34 -1.63
N GLU A 58 -5.22 13.47 -0.61
CA GLU A 58 -3.77 13.45 -0.77
C GLU A 58 -3.21 12.03 -0.65
N LEU A 59 -2.43 11.61 -1.64
CA LEU A 59 -1.72 10.34 -1.59
C LEU A 59 -0.54 10.47 -0.64
N MET A 60 -0.57 9.73 0.47
CA MET A 60 0.51 9.75 1.46
C MET A 60 1.59 8.75 1.13
N GLU A 61 1.23 7.56 0.71
CA GLU A 61 2.19 6.51 0.47
C GLU A 61 1.71 5.60 -0.66
N SER A 62 2.59 5.38 -1.64
CA SER A 62 2.44 4.34 -2.64
C SER A 62 3.42 3.24 -2.26
N ILE A 63 2.92 2.20 -1.61
CA ILE A 63 3.78 1.26 -0.93
C ILE A 63 4.35 0.21 -1.85
N PHE A 64 3.55 -0.28 -2.78
CA PHE A 64 4.01 -1.39 -3.59
C PHE A 64 3.46 -1.38 -5.01
N ASN A 65 4.33 -1.71 -5.94
CA ASN A 65 3.97 -2.26 -7.23
C ASN A 65 4.49 -3.70 -7.25
N TYR A 66 3.63 -4.65 -6.91
CA TYR A 66 4.02 -6.05 -6.96
C TYR A 66 3.83 -6.62 -8.33
N ASN A 67 4.90 -7.16 -8.87
CA ASN A 67 4.79 -8.10 -9.98
C ASN A 67 4.40 -9.46 -9.38
N PHE A 68 3.16 -9.89 -9.62
CA PHE A 68 2.66 -11.13 -9.04
C PHE A 68 3.32 -12.39 -9.57
N ASN A 69 4.16 -12.28 -10.59
CA ASN A 69 5.00 -13.40 -11.02
C ASN A 69 6.12 -13.68 -10.00
N GLU A 70 6.45 -12.67 -9.18
CA GLU A 70 7.54 -12.73 -8.20
C GLU A 70 7.09 -12.45 -6.78
N ALA A 71 5.91 -11.87 -6.60
CA ALA A 71 5.43 -11.44 -5.30
C ALA A 71 5.13 -12.61 -4.38
N THR A 72 5.36 -12.39 -3.10
CA THR A 72 5.08 -13.35 -2.05
C THR A 72 4.01 -12.80 -1.11
N THR A 73 3.34 -13.69 -0.41
CA THR A 73 2.38 -13.29 0.64
C THR A 73 3.06 -12.51 1.77
N LYS A 74 4.36 -12.69 1.93
CA LYS A 74 5.15 -11.98 2.93
C LYS A 74 5.09 -10.47 2.74
N ASP A 75 5.13 -10.00 1.50
CA ASP A 75 5.07 -8.57 1.20
C ASP A 75 3.74 -7.96 1.63
N PHE A 76 2.65 -8.68 1.41
CA PHE A 76 1.34 -8.24 1.86
C PHE A 76 1.25 -8.23 3.39
N GLU A 77 1.82 -9.22 4.06
CA GLU A 77 1.85 -9.27 5.51
C GLU A 77 2.60 -8.08 6.11
N GLN A 78 3.71 -7.67 5.49
CA GLN A 78 4.45 -6.48 5.89
C GLN A 78 3.60 -5.21 5.75
N PHE A 79 2.89 -5.08 4.65
CA PHE A 79 1.96 -3.96 4.45
C PHE A 79 0.87 -3.94 5.52
N ARG A 80 0.28 -5.08 5.79
CA ARG A 80 -0.77 -5.21 6.80
C ARG A 80 -0.28 -4.81 8.19
N GLU A 81 0.91 -5.27 8.56
CA GLU A 81 1.53 -4.89 9.83
C GLU A 81 1.78 -3.40 9.91
N HIS A 82 2.28 -2.80 8.84
CA HIS A 82 2.52 -1.37 8.76
C HIS A 82 1.22 -0.59 9.00
N ILE A 83 0.13 -0.96 8.33
CA ILE A 83 -1.16 -0.30 8.48
C ILE A 83 -1.69 -0.45 9.91
N MET A 84 -1.60 -1.64 10.48
CA MET A 84 -2.13 -1.89 11.82
C MET A 84 -1.29 -1.22 12.91
N ASN A 85 0.02 -1.16 12.75
CA ASN A 85 0.90 -0.60 13.77
C ASN A 85 1.05 0.92 13.66
N ASP A 86 1.11 1.45 12.45
CA ASP A 86 1.46 2.86 12.23
C ASP A 86 0.27 3.75 11.92
N ILE A 87 -0.83 3.18 11.44
CA ILE A 87 -1.98 3.96 10.98
C ILE A 87 -3.25 3.69 11.80
N TYR A 88 -3.52 2.41 12.09
CA TYR A 88 -4.73 2.04 12.80
C TYR A 88 -4.82 2.70 14.17
N GLY A 89 -5.94 3.37 14.41
CA GLY A 89 -6.18 4.03 15.69
C GLY A 89 -5.60 5.43 15.84
N LYS A 90 -4.84 5.91 14.84
CA LYS A 90 -4.32 7.28 14.86
C LYS A 90 -5.30 8.22 14.18
N SER A 91 -5.28 9.50 14.60
CA SER A 91 -6.07 10.53 13.93
C SER A 91 -5.48 10.85 12.54
N ALA A 92 -6.30 11.44 11.66
CA ALA A 92 -5.85 11.86 10.34
C ALA A 92 -4.67 12.83 10.44
N LYS A 93 -4.69 13.72 11.44
CA LYS A 93 -3.60 14.69 11.67
C LYS A 93 -2.30 14.00 12.02
N GLU A 94 -2.34 12.99 12.90
CA GLU A 94 -1.17 12.22 13.29
C GLU A 94 -0.59 11.44 12.11
N ILE A 95 -1.44 10.85 11.29
CA ILE A 95 -1.03 10.10 10.11
C ILE A 95 -0.38 11.03 9.09
N LEU A 96 -0.99 12.20 8.85
CA LEU A 96 -0.45 13.19 7.94
C LEU A 96 0.93 13.66 8.40
N LEU A 97 1.08 13.98 9.68
CA LEU A 97 2.35 14.39 10.26
C LEU A 97 3.42 13.31 10.10
N TYR A 98 3.07 12.07 10.40
CA TYR A 98 3.96 10.91 10.27
C TYR A 98 4.53 10.80 8.85
N PHE A 99 3.67 10.85 7.84
CA PHE A 99 4.13 10.72 6.45
C PHE A 99 4.90 11.94 5.96
N LYS A 100 4.53 13.14 6.40
CA LYS A 100 5.29 14.35 6.05
C LYS A 100 6.70 14.30 6.64
N MET A 101 6.84 13.80 7.85
CA MET A 101 8.16 13.61 8.48
C MET A 101 9.00 12.58 7.73
N LYS A 102 8.38 11.48 7.29
CA LYS A 102 9.08 10.47 6.49
C LYS A 102 9.55 11.02 5.14
N GLN A 103 8.73 11.85 4.50
CA GLN A 103 9.10 12.51 3.24
C GLN A 103 10.29 13.44 3.45
N LEU A 104 10.31 14.18 4.56
CA LEU A 104 11.41 15.08 4.90
C LEU A 104 12.71 14.31 5.13
N GLU A 105 12.66 13.22 5.89
CA GLU A 105 13.82 12.37 6.15
C GLU A 105 14.39 11.81 4.84
N LYS A 106 13.52 11.38 3.94
CA LYS A 106 13.93 10.86 2.63
C LYS A 106 14.62 11.94 1.81
N LEU A 107 14.07 13.14 1.81
CA LEU A 107 14.63 14.27 1.08
C LEU A 107 16.01 14.64 1.64
N GLU A 108 16.16 14.69 2.95
CA GLU A 108 17.44 14.96 3.61
C GLU A 108 18.49 13.92 3.25
N ALA A 109 18.11 12.64 3.20
CA ALA A 109 19.00 11.56 2.80
C ALA A 109 19.45 11.71 1.35
N GLU A 110 18.55 12.08 0.45
CA GLU A 110 18.87 12.32 -0.96
C GLU A 110 19.83 13.49 -1.12
N LEU A 111 19.64 14.56 -0.38
CA LEU A 111 20.54 15.72 -0.40
C LEU A 111 21.92 15.36 0.11
N ALA A 112 22.00 14.56 1.16
CA ALA A 112 23.28 14.09 1.71
C ALA A 112 24.04 13.21 0.70
N GLU A 113 23.34 12.34 -0.02
CA GLU A 113 23.94 11.49 -1.06
C GLU A 113 24.50 12.31 -2.22
N ASN A 114 23.86 13.43 -2.55
CA ASN A 114 24.27 14.30 -3.63
C ASN A 114 25.40 15.28 -3.22
N GLY A 115 25.89 15.18 -2.01
CA GLY A 115 27.01 16.01 -1.52
C GLY A 115 26.64 17.46 -1.20
N GLU A 116 25.37 17.69 -0.96
CA GLU A 116 24.86 19.03 -0.64
C GLU A 116 24.51 19.21 0.84
#